data_0b22d169a2c8bd6326a8bbb15f5f623a
#
_entry.id   0b22d169a2c8bd6326a8bbb15f5f623a
#
_cell.length_a   1.000
_cell.length_b   1.000
_cell.length_c   1.000
_cell.angle_alpha   90.00
_cell.angle_beta   90.00
_cell.angle_gamma   90.00
#
_symmetry.space_group_name_H-M   'P 1'
#
loop_
_entity.id
_entity.type
_entity.pdbx_description
1 polymer ?
#
loop_
_entity_poly.entity_id
_entity_poly.type
_entity_poly.pdbx_seq_one_letter_code
_entity_poly.pdbx_strand_id
1 'polypeptide(L)'
;MEKDFTIGVLIGNANSSYTRDLMQGIRQEAETLGVHLVFFLGIHSSYYYRSYFGEDTDDDYDYQFNTVYDYVDFSRLDALLISYGTLCIFLGDQEQEAFLERFRALPCVYIEERDEKGRSMSLINDNYGGMYALAEHLVRDHGYRKLTYLSGPRENTDSRERKEAVLDVTKKYGVPFDESHIAYGDFSPCVEEEVRTLMDRYPDMEAIICANDCMADTAYREARRRGRKIGKDLAVTGYDDSDQAANMDPPLTTVFQDPCHMGRLAVLGAMELCQKKEGKTVVVPSRLVLRQSCGCRPEEKTSGKLNMAAFLLREQEKAVKYQQESWFLPLISRDMICHMEDEQEIYRRALIKFAPLEAKKSWLYIFPQPVIHQQEDNWSCPDVMYLAAMQEGNNVISFPAKERPVIRKHGRFQESITGWQVKDGKASASCVFCLFSGETQYGVLVTEIDPAKISLFYLISRQIGNMLRLYESNKVQRRMQKKLEVLVQEIREKNEVLNFISASDPLTGCLNRRGFMEKKIFMRKKRNGGVL
;
A
#
# COMPACT_ATOMS: atom_id res chain seq x y z
N MET A 1 -15.75 25.24 22.86
CA MET A 1 -14.73 24.32 22.30
C MET A 1 -15.34 23.82 21.01
N GLU A 2 -14.79 24.24 19.87
CA GLU A 2 -15.14 23.62 18.60
C GLU A 2 -14.79 22.14 18.71
N LYS A 3 -15.68 21.28 18.27
CA LYS A 3 -15.47 19.83 18.25
C LYS A 3 -14.36 19.56 17.24
N ASP A 4 -13.26 18.93 17.67
CA ASP A 4 -12.21 18.45 16.76
C ASP A 4 -12.84 17.47 15.77
N PHE A 5 -12.80 17.80 14.49
CA PHE A 5 -13.42 17.02 13.42
C PHE A 5 -12.38 16.07 12.83
N THR A 6 -12.72 14.79 12.73
CA THR A 6 -11.79 13.76 12.26
C THR A 6 -12.39 12.95 11.10
N ILE A 7 -11.68 12.90 9.99
CA ILE A 7 -12.05 12.17 8.78
C ILE A 7 -11.13 10.96 8.61
N GLY A 8 -11.72 9.77 8.44
CA GLY A 8 -11.03 8.59 7.97
C GLY A 8 -10.94 8.60 6.44
N VAL A 9 -9.80 8.19 5.89
CA VAL A 9 -9.58 8.11 4.45
C VAL A 9 -9.14 6.70 4.10
N LEU A 10 -9.97 5.98 3.35
CA LEU A 10 -9.69 4.63 2.88
C LEU A 10 -9.13 4.72 1.46
N ILE A 11 -7.89 4.31 1.28
CA ILE A 11 -7.17 4.39 0.01
C ILE A 11 -6.43 3.09 -0.25
N GLY A 12 -6.55 2.57 -1.49
CA GLY A 12 -5.67 1.55 -2.03
C GLY A 12 -4.57 2.19 -2.90
N ASN A 13 -3.49 1.46 -3.12
CA ASN A 13 -2.43 1.83 -4.07
C ASN A 13 -1.89 3.27 -3.91
N ALA A 14 -1.49 3.63 -2.69
CA ALA A 14 -0.97 4.97 -2.37
C ALA A 14 0.32 5.36 -3.14
N ASN A 15 0.90 4.43 -3.92
CA ASN A 15 2.13 4.64 -4.70
C ASN A 15 1.87 5.30 -6.07
N SER A 16 0.64 5.31 -6.57
CA SER A 16 0.32 5.93 -7.86
C SER A 16 0.41 7.47 -7.77
N SER A 17 0.73 8.14 -8.89
CA SER A 17 0.70 9.60 -8.97
C SER A 17 -0.69 10.17 -8.66
N TYR A 18 -1.72 9.55 -9.24
CA TYR A 18 -3.12 9.89 -8.99
C TYR A 18 -3.46 9.90 -7.49
N THR A 19 -3.15 8.81 -6.78
CA THR A 19 -3.45 8.69 -5.35
C THR A 19 -2.68 9.70 -4.50
N ARG A 20 -1.41 9.96 -4.85
CA ARG A 20 -0.60 11.00 -4.16
C ARG A 20 -1.21 12.39 -4.30
N ASP A 21 -1.65 12.76 -5.51
CA ASP A 21 -2.26 14.07 -5.76
C ASP A 21 -3.62 14.18 -5.08
N LEU A 22 -4.41 13.11 -5.07
CA LEU A 22 -5.66 13.02 -4.31
C LEU A 22 -5.42 13.25 -2.81
N MET A 23 -4.47 12.53 -2.22
CA MET A 23 -4.09 12.69 -0.81
C MET A 23 -3.56 14.08 -0.50
N GLN A 24 -2.81 14.67 -1.42
CA GLN A 24 -2.32 16.04 -1.28
C GLN A 24 -3.49 17.04 -1.20
N GLY A 25 -4.48 16.90 -2.08
CA GLY A 25 -5.69 17.74 -2.06
C GLY A 25 -6.49 17.59 -0.77
N ILE A 26 -6.70 16.34 -0.33
CA ILE A 26 -7.36 16.02 0.94
C ILE A 26 -6.62 16.70 2.11
N ARG A 27 -5.30 16.57 2.16
CA ARG A 27 -4.48 17.15 3.23
C ARG A 27 -4.53 18.68 3.24
N GLN A 28 -4.36 19.33 2.08
CA GLN A 28 -4.38 20.77 1.97
C GLN A 28 -5.69 21.37 2.48
N GLU A 29 -6.83 20.79 2.09
CA GLU A 29 -8.13 21.27 2.52
C GLU A 29 -8.36 21.02 4.01
N ALA A 30 -8.00 19.84 4.51
CA ALA A 30 -8.09 19.50 5.92
C ALA A 30 -7.23 20.43 6.80
N GLU A 31 -6.00 20.74 6.37
CA GLU A 31 -5.14 21.72 7.05
C GLU A 31 -5.78 23.11 7.10
N THR A 32 -6.42 23.55 6.00
CA THR A 32 -7.10 24.83 5.92
C THR A 32 -8.29 24.93 6.87
N LEU A 33 -9.02 23.82 7.04
CA LEU A 33 -10.24 23.73 7.83
C LEU A 33 -10.01 23.27 9.29
N GLY A 34 -8.77 22.93 9.66
CA GLY A 34 -8.46 22.43 10.99
C GLY A 34 -8.97 21.01 11.25
N VAL A 35 -9.13 20.19 10.20
CA VAL A 35 -9.64 18.81 10.25
C VAL A 35 -8.50 17.83 10.44
N HIS A 36 -8.69 16.83 11.32
CA HIS A 36 -7.77 15.72 11.49
C HIS A 36 -8.04 14.61 10.48
N LEU A 37 -6.98 14.00 9.96
CA LEU A 37 -7.04 12.91 8.97
C LEU A 37 -6.43 11.64 9.53
N VAL A 38 -7.06 10.50 9.21
CA VAL A 38 -6.50 9.17 9.43
C VAL A 38 -6.56 8.40 8.12
N PHE A 39 -5.41 8.16 7.50
CA PHE A 39 -5.29 7.40 6.28
C PHE A 39 -5.13 5.91 6.58
N PHE A 40 -6.05 5.11 6.11
CA PHE A 40 -6.00 3.65 6.12
C PHE A 40 -5.51 3.19 4.74
N LEU A 41 -4.25 2.78 4.70
CA LEU A 41 -3.51 2.56 3.47
C LEU A 41 -3.39 1.06 3.18
N GLY A 42 -4.30 0.53 2.39
CA GLY A 42 -4.20 -0.82 1.84
C GLY A 42 -3.47 -0.87 0.51
N ILE A 43 -3.20 -2.05 0.04
CA ILE A 43 -2.67 -2.31 -1.31
C ILE A 43 -3.65 -3.23 -2.00
N HIS A 44 -4.21 -2.82 -3.13
CA HIS A 44 -4.81 -3.79 -4.03
C HIS A 44 -3.68 -4.57 -4.68
N SER A 45 -3.56 -5.77 -4.13
CA SER A 45 -2.48 -6.72 -4.23
C SER A 45 -2.05 -7.10 -5.63
N SER A 46 -1.09 -7.97 -5.68
CA SER A 46 -0.66 -8.94 -6.69
C SER A 46 -0.76 -8.52 -8.17
N TYR A 47 -1.83 -7.84 -8.61
CA TYR A 47 -2.01 -7.45 -9.99
C TYR A 47 -0.98 -6.40 -10.46
N TYR A 48 -0.75 -5.34 -9.68
CA TYR A 48 0.25 -4.31 -9.99
C TYR A 48 1.68 -4.87 -9.91
N TYR A 49 1.98 -5.70 -8.92
CA TYR A 49 3.30 -6.32 -8.78
C TYR A 49 3.52 -7.41 -9.84
N ARG A 50 2.54 -8.24 -10.14
CA ARG A 50 2.62 -9.23 -11.23
C ARG A 50 2.87 -8.56 -12.57
N SER A 51 2.24 -7.41 -12.82
CA SER A 51 2.40 -6.68 -14.08
C SER A 51 3.76 -6.00 -14.22
N TYR A 52 4.42 -5.60 -13.12
CA TYR A 52 5.72 -4.93 -13.17
C TYR A 52 6.92 -5.87 -13.01
N PHE A 53 6.79 -6.96 -12.27
CA PHE A 53 7.90 -7.82 -11.88
C PHE A 53 7.79 -9.27 -12.41
N GLY A 54 6.72 -9.61 -13.13
CA GLY A 54 6.46 -10.95 -13.66
C GLY A 54 5.76 -11.87 -12.67
N GLU A 55 5.31 -13.04 -13.16
CA GLU A 55 4.48 -14.00 -12.40
C GLU A 55 5.21 -14.67 -11.21
N ASP A 56 6.55 -14.54 -11.11
CA ASP A 56 7.38 -15.24 -10.12
C ASP A 56 7.70 -14.41 -8.86
N THR A 57 7.01 -13.31 -8.60
CA THR A 57 7.21 -12.61 -7.33
C THR A 57 6.33 -13.23 -6.25
N ASP A 58 6.96 -13.87 -5.26
CA ASP A 58 6.39 -14.46 -4.04
C ASP A 58 5.71 -13.43 -3.10
N ASP A 59 5.06 -12.40 -3.65
CA ASP A 59 4.30 -11.43 -2.85
C ASP A 59 2.85 -11.87 -2.60
N ASP A 60 2.66 -13.19 -2.38
CA ASP A 60 1.37 -13.81 -2.05
C ASP A 60 0.72 -13.26 -0.75
N TYR A 61 1.41 -12.35 -0.06
CA TYR A 61 0.97 -11.83 1.24
C TYR A 61 0.53 -10.36 1.23
N ASP A 62 0.39 -9.74 0.07
CA ASP A 62 -0.03 -8.33 -0.02
C ASP A 62 -1.46 -8.08 0.50
N TYR A 63 -2.33 -9.13 0.48
CA TYR A 63 -3.65 -9.08 1.10
C TYR A 63 -3.61 -8.69 2.59
N GLN A 64 -2.48 -8.93 3.25
CA GLN A 64 -2.26 -8.57 4.65
C GLN A 64 -2.36 -7.05 4.89
N PHE A 65 -1.98 -6.23 3.91
CA PHE A 65 -2.12 -4.77 4.04
C PHE A 65 -3.59 -4.34 4.13
N ASN A 66 -4.52 -5.10 3.54
CA ASN A 66 -5.93 -4.75 3.49
C ASN A 66 -6.65 -4.95 4.84
N THR A 67 -6.01 -5.65 5.79
CA THR A 67 -6.50 -5.70 7.17
C THR A 67 -6.52 -4.33 7.84
N VAL A 68 -5.84 -3.33 7.27
CA VAL A 68 -5.85 -1.95 7.76
C VAL A 68 -7.27 -1.38 7.86
N TYR A 69 -8.18 -1.79 6.99
CA TYR A 69 -9.56 -1.30 6.99
C TYR A 69 -10.40 -1.81 8.17
N ASP A 70 -9.94 -2.84 8.89
CA ASP A 70 -10.59 -3.36 10.09
C ASP A 70 -10.28 -2.54 11.35
N TYR A 71 -9.32 -1.60 11.24
CA TYR A 71 -8.97 -0.66 12.30
C TYR A 71 -9.78 0.63 12.25
N VAL A 72 -10.73 0.76 11.33
CA VAL A 72 -11.63 1.92 11.24
C VAL A 72 -12.53 1.96 12.48
N ASP A 73 -12.33 2.96 13.33
CA ASP A 73 -13.11 3.15 14.56
C ASP A 73 -14.24 4.17 14.33
N PHE A 74 -15.47 3.67 14.17
CA PHE A 74 -16.67 4.48 13.93
C PHE A 74 -17.01 5.44 15.09
N SER A 75 -16.50 5.19 16.30
CA SER A 75 -16.80 6.05 17.46
C SER A 75 -15.99 7.35 17.47
N ARG A 76 -14.97 7.44 16.63
CA ARG A 76 -13.98 8.53 16.64
C ARG A 76 -13.84 9.28 15.33
N LEU A 77 -14.39 8.72 14.29
CA LEU A 77 -14.45 9.35 12.99
C LEU A 77 -15.81 10.03 12.82
N ASP A 78 -15.81 11.23 12.29
CA ASP A 78 -17.04 11.95 11.96
C ASP A 78 -17.53 11.62 10.55
N ALA A 79 -16.62 11.29 9.62
CA ALA A 79 -16.91 10.90 8.25
C ALA A 79 -15.82 10.02 7.67
N LEU A 80 -16.12 9.42 6.50
CA LEU A 80 -15.17 8.64 5.70
C LEU A 80 -15.09 9.18 4.28
N LEU A 81 -13.86 9.24 3.74
CA LEU A 81 -13.59 9.34 2.32
C LEU A 81 -13.16 7.97 1.83
N ILE A 82 -13.81 7.46 0.80
CA ILE A 82 -13.54 6.11 0.27
C ILE A 82 -13.14 6.27 -1.19
N SER A 83 -11.85 6.10 -1.49
CA SER A 83 -11.33 6.12 -2.85
C SER A 83 -11.66 4.81 -3.55
N TYR A 84 -12.88 4.71 -4.06
CA TYR A 84 -13.45 3.50 -4.64
C TYR A 84 -12.64 2.99 -5.83
N GLY A 85 -12.26 3.88 -6.75
CA GLY A 85 -11.48 3.51 -7.93
C GLY A 85 -10.10 2.92 -7.60
N THR A 86 -9.55 3.21 -6.40
CA THR A 86 -8.28 2.62 -5.96
C THR A 86 -8.46 1.38 -5.09
N LEU A 87 -9.64 1.20 -4.48
CA LEU A 87 -9.93 0.11 -3.55
C LEU A 87 -10.64 -1.07 -4.20
N CYS A 88 -11.59 -0.79 -5.06
CA CYS A 88 -12.58 -1.78 -5.50
C CYS A 88 -12.42 -2.22 -6.96
N ILE A 89 -11.45 -1.65 -7.69
CA ILE A 89 -11.27 -1.86 -9.13
C ILE A 89 -11.12 -3.33 -9.54
N PHE A 90 -10.69 -4.20 -8.64
CA PHE A 90 -10.46 -5.63 -8.89
C PHE A 90 -11.41 -6.55 -8.11
N LEU A 91 -12.38 -6.00 -7.37
CA LEU A 91 -13.40 -6.76 -6.67
C LEU A 91 -14.61 -6.99 -7.56
N GLY A 92 -15.26 -8.14 -7.42
CA GLY A 92 -16.56 -8.37 -8.03
C GLY A 92 -17.67 -7.55 -7.34
N ASP A 93 -18.81 -7.31 -8.04
CA ASP A 93 -19.89 -6.44 -7.54
C ASP A 93 -20.38 -6.81 -6.14
N GLN A 94 -20.49 -8.11 -5.81
CA GLN A 94 -20.91 -8.59 -4.50
C GLN A 94 -19.89 -8.29 -3.40
N GLU A 95 -18.60 -8.43 -3.72
CA GLU A 95 -17.51 -8.14 -2.78
C GLU A 95 -17.38 -6.64 -2.53
N GLN A 96 -17.59 -5.84 -3.55
CA GLN A 96 -17.60 -4.37 -3.46
C GLN A 96 -18.74 -3.92 -2.54
N GLU A 97 -19.96 -4.42 -2.75
CA GLU A 97 -21.09 -4.04 -1.90
C GLU A 97 -20.88 -4.50 -0.45
N ALA A 98 -20.37 -5.71 -0.23
CA ALA A 98 -20.06 -6.21 1.10
C ALA A 98 -18.98 -5.38 1.80
N PHE A 99 -17.95 -4.93 1.07
CA PHE A 99 -16.92 -4.05 1.59
C PHE A 99 -17.49 -2.69 2.01
N LEU A 100 -18.27 -2.05 1.15
CA LEU A 100 -18.84 -0.73 1.42
C LEU A 100 -19.88 -0.75 2.54
N GLU A 101 -20.68 -1.83 2.64
CA GLU A 101 -21.70 -1.99 3.70
C GLU A 101 -21.10 -1.86 5.10
N ARG A 102 -19.86 -2.29 5.29
CA ARG A 102 -19.13 -2.19 6.57
C ARG A 102 -19.02 -0.77 7.09
N PHE A 103 -19.01 0.22 6.21
CA PHE A 103 -18.72 1.63 6.54
C PHE A 103 -19.96 2.53 6.55
N ARG A 104 -21.14 2.02 6.21
CA ARG A 104 -22.38 2.82 6.09
C ARG A 104 -22.88 3.45 7.39
N ALA A 105 -22.29 3.11 8.53
CA ALA A 105 -22.64 3.73 9.81
C ALA A 105 -22.17 5.20 9.91
N LEU A 106 -21.22 5.62 9.08
CA LEU A 106 -20.71 6.99 9.01
C LEU A 106 -21.17 7.70 7.72
N PRO A 107 -21.22 9.03 7.73
CA PRO A 107 -21.28 9.82 6.50
C PRO A 107 -20.10 9.46 5.58
N CYS A 108 -20.38 9.01 4.35
CA CYS A 108 -19.35 8.59 3.39
C CYS A 108 -19.32 9.50 2.18
N VAL A 109 -18.14 9.86 1.72
CA VAL A 109 -17.89 10.44 0.40
C VAL A 109 -17.20 9.39 -0.45
N TYR A 110 -17.85 8.95 -1.50
CA TYR A 110 -17.27 8.04 -2.48
C TYR A 110 -16.54 8.83 -3.57
N ILE A 111 -15.31 8.46 -3.84
CA ILE A 111 -14.47 9.02 -4.90
C ILE A 111 -14.42 7.99 -6.02
N GLU A 112 -14.80 8.40 -7.23
CA GLU A 112 -14.89 7.58 -8.46
C GLU A 112 -15.98 6.51 -8.45
N GLU A 113 -17.04 6.71 -7.65
CA GLU A 113 -18.21 5.83 -7.66
C GLU A 113 -19.50 6.61 -7.39
N ARG A 114 -20.60 6.12 -7.98
CA ARG A 114 -21.96 6.66 -7.77
C ARG A 114 -22.66 5.89 -6.65
N ASP A 115 -23.11 6.58 -5.63
CA ASP A 115 -24.05 6.00 -4.67
C ASP A 115 -25.48 6.05 -5.23
N GLU A 116 -25.93 4.97 -5.83
CA GLU A 116 -27.27 4.85 -6.37
C GLU A 116 -28.37 4.98 -5.30
N LYS A 117 -28.03 4.76 -4.02
CA LYS A 117 -28.96 4.86 -2.90
C LYS A 117 -29.11 6.29 -2.36
N GLY A 118 -28.32 7.26 -2.88
CA GLY A 118 -28.45 8.70 -2.62
C GLY A 118 -28.21 9.15 -1.20
N ARG A 119 -27.55 8.33 -0.36
CA ARG A 119 -27.26 8.65 1.06
C ARG A 119 -25.91 9.26 1.29
N SER A 120 -25.00 9.08 0.34
CA SER A 120 -23.61 9.51 0.38
C SER A 120 -23.35 10.58 -0.66
N MET A 121 -22.26 11.28 -0.55
CA MET A 121 -21.78 12.16 -1.61
C MET A 121 -20.90 11.34 -2.56
N SER A 122 -21.09 11.53 -3.86
CA SER A 122 -20.28 10.91 -4.91
C SER A 122 -19.51 11.97 -5.67
N LEU A 123 -18.21 11.77 -5.83
CA LEU A 123 -17.33 12.57 -6.66
C LEU A 123 -16.85 11.72 -7.82
N ILE A 124 -17.19 12.09 -9.04
CA ILE A 124 -16.84 11.35 -10.24
C ILE A 124 -16.13 12.24 -11.24
N ASN A 125 -15.21 11.66 -12.00
CA ASN A 125 -14.59 12.34 -13.13
C ASN A 125 -15.54 12.41 -14.32
N ASP A 126 -15.43 13.46 -15.13
CA ASP A 126 -16.10 13.54 -16.44
C ASP A 126 -15.34 12.68 -17.46
N ASN A 127 -15.44 11.35 -17.30
CA ASN A 127 -14.79 10.39 -18.19
C ASN A 127 -15.30 10.48 -19.61
N TYR A 128 -16.62 10.59 -19.78
CA TYR A 128 -17.26 10.68 -21.08
C TYR A 128 -16.85 11.98 -21.78
N GLY A 129 -17.02 13.14 -21.14
CA GLY A 129 -16.75 14.44 -21.76
C GLY A 129 -15.27 14.61 -22.12
N GLY A 130 -14.36 14.18 -21.24
CA GLY A 130 -12.92 14.23 -21.48
C GLY A 130 -12.50 13.36 -22.67
N MET A 131 -12.95 12.10 -22.74
CA MET A 131 -12.63 11.20 -23.84
C MET A 131 -13.34 11.60 -25.14
N TYR A 132 -14.58 12.11 -25.05
CA TYR A 132 -15.29 12.65 -26.21
C TYR A 132 -14.50 13.79 -26.84
N ALA A 133 -14.03 14.76 -26.06
CA ALA A 133 -13.24 15.88 -26.57
C ALA A 133 -11.92 15.40 -27.22
N LEU A 134 -11.25 14.39 -26.64
CA LEU A 134 -10.05 13.80 -27.20
C LEU A 134 -10.33 13.11 -28.57
N ALA A 135 -11.31 12.23 -28.61
CA ALA A 135 -11.68 11.50 -29.84
C ALA A 135 -12.19 12.46 -30.94
N GLU A 136 -13.00 13.44 -30.56
CA GLU A 136 -13.49 14.47 -31.50
C GLU A 136 -12.33 15.29 -32.07
N HIS A 137 -11.33 15.65 -31.27
CA HIS A 137 -10.14 16.34 -31.75
C HIS A 137 -9.39 15.53 -32.83
N LEU A 138 -9.22 14.22 -32.65
CA LEU A 138 -8.56 13.36 -33.64
C LEU A 138 -9.37 13.29 -34.97
N VAL A 139 -10.69 13.17 -34.87
CA VAL A 139 -11.55 13.01 -36.06
C VAL A 139 -11.84 14.33 -36.75
N ARG A 140 -12.15 15.39 -35.98
CA ARG A 140 -12.56 16.70 -36.55
C ARG A 140 -11.35 17.54 -36.96
N ASP A 141 -10.35 17.65 -36.08
CA ASP A 141 -9.26 18.61 -36.30
C ASP A 141 -8.09 18.01 -37.09
N HIS A 142 -7.81 16.71 -36.92
CA HIS A 142 -6.78 15.99 -37.67
C HIS A 142 -7.35 15.22 -38.88
N GLY A 143 -8.66 14.96 -38.93
CA GLY A 143 -9.28 14.25 -40.02
C GLY A 143 -9.02 12.75 -40.05
N TYR A 144 -8.55 12.15 -38.96
CA TYR A 144 -8.27 10.71 -38.89
C TYR A 144 -9.55 9.88 -39.08
N ARG A 145 -9.44 8.77 -39.82
CA ARG A 145 -10.55 7.86 -40.12
C ARG A 145 -10.26 6.40 -39.81
N LYS A 146 -9.00 6.06 -39.57
CA LYS A 146 -8.56 4.70 -39.24
C LYS A 146 -8.12 4.66 -37.79
N LEU A 147 -9.09 4.57 -36.89
CA LEU A 147 -8.89 4.63 -35.45
C LEU A 147 -8.91 3.22 -34.84
N THR A 148 -8.14 3.03 -33.81
CA THR A 148 -8.26 1.89 -32.87
C THR A 148 -8.33 2.41 -31.46
N TYR A 149 -8.89 1.60 -30.55
CA TYR A 149 -9.06 1.94 -29.14
C TYR A 149 -8.52 0.84 -28.26
N LEU A 150 -7.62 1.20 -27.36
CA LEU A 150 -7.14 0.35 -26.29
C LEU A 150 -7.89 0.72 -25.01
N SER A 151 -8.96 -0.04 -24.73
CA SER A 151 -9.85 0.15 -23.59
C SER A 151 -9.23 -0.33 -22.29
N GLY A 152 -9.75 0.14 -21.16
CA GLY A 152 -9.53 -0.50 -19.86
C GLY A 152 -10.42 -1.75 -19.68
N PRO A 153 -10.52 -2.29 -18.44
CA PRO A 153 -11.32 -3.47 -18.13
C PRO A 153 -12.80 -3.31 -18.52
N ARG A 154 -13.42 -4.38 -18.99
CA ARG A 154 -14.81 -4.36 -19.49
C ARG A 154 -15.83 -3.95 -18.44
N GLU A 155 -15.64 -4.41 -17.21
CA GLU A 155 -16.59 -4.20 -16.12
C GLU A 155 -16.39 -2.86 -15.38
N ASN A 156 -15.28 -2.18 -15.63
CA ASN A 156 -14.98 -0.90 -14.99
C ASN A 156 -15.83 0.24 -15.58
N THR A 157 -16.46 1.03 -14.72
CA THR A 157 -17.36 2.13 -15.10
C THR A 157 -16.65 3.21 -15.90
N ASP A 158 -15.45 3.65 -15.49
CA ASP A 158 -14.65 4.65 -16.19
C ASP A 158 -14.28 4.18 -17.60
N SER A 159 -13.89 2.90 -17.73
CA SER A 159 -13.59 2.27 -19.00
C SER A 159 -14.80 2.27 -19.95
N ARG A 160 -15.99 1.97 -19.43
CA ARG A 160 -17.23 1.97 -20.19
C ARG A 160 -17.60 3.37 -20.66
N GLU A 161 -17.56 4.37 -19.80
CA GLU A 161 -17.86 5.76 -20.14
C GLU A 161 -16.90 6.30 -21.21
N ARG A 162 -15.58 6.03 -21.06
CA ARG A 162 -14.55 6.41 -22.05
C ARG A 162 -14.79 5.70 -23.40
N LYS A 163 -15.13 4.40 -23.39
CA LYS A 163 -15.45 3.65 -24.61
C LYS A 163 -16.68 4.22 -25.32
N GLU A 164 -17.75 4.48 -24.58
CA GLU A 164 -18.98 5.05 -25.12
C GLU A 164 -18.72 6.39 -25.84
N ALA A 165 -17.89 7.24 -25.26
CA ALA A 165 -17.49 8.50 -25.89
C ALA A 165 -16.78 8.30 -27.25
N VAL A 166 -15.88 7.32 -27.36
CA VAL A 166 -15.20 7.00 -28.62
C VAL A 166 -16.21 6.49 -29.66
N LEU A 167 -17.14 5.59 -29.27
CA LEU A 167 -18.18 5.07 -30.15
C LEU A 167 -19.10 6.18 -30.65
N ASP A 168 -19.51 7.09 -29.81
CA ASP A 168 -20.39 8.20 -30.18
C ASP A 168 -19.72 9.19 -31.15
N VAL A 169 -18.44 9.51 -30.92
CA VAL A 169 -17.66 10.35 -31.83
C VAL A 169 -17.52 9.67 -33.20
N THR A 170 -17.11 8.40 -33.24
CA THR A 170 -16.93 7.68 -34.49
C THR A 170 -18.24 7.57 -35.28
N LYS A 171 -19.34 7.31 -34.57
CA LYS A 171 -20.70 7.31 -35.16
C LYS A 171 -21.11 8.69 -35.70
N LYS A 172 -20.92 9.76 -34.90
CA LYS A 172 -21.27 11.14 -35.27
C LYS A 172 -20.57 11.59 -36.55
N TYR A 173 -19.32 11.22 -36.72
CA TYR A 173 -18.49 11.63 -37.86
C TYR A 173 -18.42 10.59 -38.99
N GLY A 174 -19.17 9.50 -38.90
CA GLY A 174 -19.21 8.44 -39.91
C GLY A 174 -17.87 7.72 -40.10
N VAL A 175 -17.08 7.59 -39.03
CA VAL A 175 -15.83 6.84 -39.04
C VAL A 175 -16.15 5.35 -38.90
N PRO A 176 -15.65 4.48 -39.82
CA PRO A 176 -15.81 3.04 -39.65
C PRO A 176 -15.16 2.57 -38.37
N PHE A 177 -15.97 2.10 -37.42
CA PHE A 177 -15.48 1.67 -36.08
C PHE A 177 -16.50 0.69 -35.48
N ASP A 178 -16.02 -0.44 -35.02
CA ASP A 178 -16.80 -1.47 -34.34
C ASP A 178 -15.96 -2.17 -33.27
N GLU A 179 -16.50 -3.18 -32.60
CA GLU A 179 -15.84 -3.91 -31.53
C GLU A 179 -14.49 -4.56 -31.96
N SER A 180 -14.29 -4.82 -33.26
CA SER A 180 -13.02 -5.36 -33.77
C SER A 180 -11.86 -4.37 -33.69
N HIS A 181 -12.17 -3.06 -33.62
CA HIS A 181 -11.19 -1.97 -33.47
C HIS A 181 -10.79 -1.74 -32.01
N ILE A 182 -11.38 -2.50 -31.07
CA ILE A 182 -11.15 -2.37 -29.62
C ILE A 182 -10.36 -3.56 -29.10
N ALA A 183 -9.30 -3.29 -28.35
CA ALA A 183 -8.66 -4.26 -27.47
C ALA A 183 -8.88 -3.84 -26.02
N TYR A 184 -8.92 -4.80 -25.11
CA TYR A 184 -9.20 -4.56 -23.69
C TYR A 184 -7.96 -4.84 -22.88
N GLY A 185 -7.40 -3.81 -22.27
CA GLY A 185 -6.35 -3.90 -21.26
C GLY A 185 -6.94 -3.78 -19.85
N ASP A 186 -6.07 -3.50 -18.92
CA ASP A 186 -6.33 -3.52 -17.47
C ASP A 186 -5.86 -2.25 -16.76
N PHE A 187 -5.65 -1.17 -17.51
CA PHE A 187 -5.03 0.08 -17.07
C PHE A 187 -3.55 -0.02 -16.67
N SER A 188 -2.93 -1.20 -16.81
CA SER A 188 -1.50 -1.39 -16.56
C SER A 188 -0.66 -1.18 -17.83
N PRO A 189 0.67 -1.05 -17.69
CA PRO A 189 1.57 -1.02 -18.84
C PRO A 189 1.78 -2.40 -19.51
N CYS A 190 1.19 -3.47 -18.99
CA CYS A 190 1.38 -4.85 -19.46
C CYS A 190 0.33 -5.26 -20.49
N VAL A 191 0.18 -4.47 -21.53
CA VAL A 191 -0.79 -4.65 -22.62
C VAL A 191 -0.10 -4.82 -23.98
N GLU A 192 1.09 -5.45 -23.99
CA GLU A 192 1.87 -5.63 -25.21
C GLU A 192 1.15 -6.50 -26.25
N GLU A 193 0.45 -7.55 -25.82
CA GLU A 193 -0.30 -8.44 -26.71
C GLU A 193 -1.49 -7.74 -27.35
N GLU A 194 -2.22 -6.95 -26.57
CA GLU A 194 -3.38 -6.17 -27.01
C GLU A 194 -2.95 -5.14 -28.06
N VAL A 195 -1.88 -4.41 -27.78
CA VAL A 195 -1.32 -3.41 -28.71
C VAL A 195 -0.82 -4.08 -29.98
N ARG A 196 -0.09 -5.20 -29.90
CA ARG A 196 0.35 -5.96 -31.09
C ARG A 196 -0.82 -6.44 -31.91
N THR A 197 -1.83 -6.98 -31.27
CA THR A 197 -3.04 -7.48 -31.93
C THR A 197 -3.73 -6.37 -32.71
N LEU A 198 -3.89 -5.18 -32.12
CA LEU A 198 -4.45 -4.02 -32.84
C LEU A 198 -3.59 -3.61 -34.03
N MET A 199 -2.27 -3.48 -33.84
CA MET A 199 -1.34 -3.04 -34.89
C MET A 199 -1.16 -4.08 -36.00
N ASP A 200 -1.30 -5.37 -35.73
CA ASP A 200 -1.26 -6.44 -36.74
C ASP A 200 -2.55 -6.51 -37.53
N ARG A 201 -3.69 -6.30 -36.88
CA ARG A 201 -5.01 -6.29 -37.51
C ARG A 201 -5.25 -5.03 -38.38
N TYR A 202 -4.73 -3.90 -37.92
CA TYR A 202 -4.89 -2.59 -38.57
C TYR A 202 -3.52 -1.94 -38.82
N PRO A 203 -2.70 -2.49 -39.74
CA PRO A 203 -1.34 -1.98 -39.98
C PRO A 203 -1.31 -0.56 -40.53
N ASP A 204 -2.42 -0.11 -41.12
CA ASP A 204 -2.61 1.22 -41.68
C ASP A 204 -3.41 2.17 -40.78
N MET A 205 -3.55 1.83 -39.47
CA MET A 205 -4.18 2.72 -38.49
C MET A 205 -3.49 4.08 -38.45
N GLU A 206 -4.27 5.14 -38.35
CA GLU A 206 -3.80 6.52 -38.23
C GLU A 206 -3.68 6.99 -36.80
N ALA A 207 -4.52 6.44 -35.89
CA ALA A 207 -4.45 6.74 -34.46
C ALA A 207 -4.84 5.55 -33.62
N ILE A 208 -4.15 5.42 -32.46
CA ILE A 208 -4.54 4.59 -31.36
C ILE A 208 -4.90 5.47 -30.15
N ILE A 209 -6.14 5.35 -29.71
CA ILE A 209 -6.64 6.02 -28.52
C ILE A 209 -6.47 5.05 -27.36
N CYS A 210 -5.77 5.42 -26.31
CA CYS A 210 -5.60 4.59 -25.12
C CYS A 210 -6.46 5.14 -23.98
N ALA A 211 -7.08 4.25 -23.23
CA ALA A 211 -7.94 4.62 -22.11
C ALA A 211 -7.17 5.23 -20.93
N ASN A 212 -5.84 5.03 -20.87
CA ASN A 212 -4.97 5.78 -19.96
C ASN A 212 -3.54 5.96 -20.51
N ASP A 213 -2.72 6.76 -19.79
CA ASP A 213 -1.35 7.09 -20.18
C ASP A 213 -0.38 5.90 -20.03
N CYS A 214 -0.60 5.02 -19.03
CA CYS A 214 0.25 3.84 -18.83
C CYS A 214 0.18 2.88 -20.02
N MET A 215 -1.02 2.65 -20.54
CA MET A 215 -1.21 1.84 -21.74
C MET A 215 -0.69 2.55 -23.01
N ALA A 216 -0.77 3.90 -23.06
CA ALA A 216 -0.19 4.68 -24.15
C ALA A 216 1.34 4.52 -24.23
N ASP A 217 2.05 4.40 -23.09
CA ASP A 217 3.49 4.13 -23.10
C ASP A 217 3.81 2.80 -23.79
N THR A 218 3.03 1.76 -23.57
CA THR A 218 3.19 0.48 -24.28
C THR A 218 2.92 0.62 -25.78
N ALA A 219 1.92 1.41 -26.16
CA ALA A 219 1.68 1.73 -27.57
C ALA A 219 2.86 2.48 -28.21
N TYR A 220 3.52 3.39 -27.47
CA TYR A 220 4.75 4.06 -27.90
C TYR A 220 5.90 3.07 -28.12
N ARG A 221 6.12 2.16 -27.19
CA ARG A 221 7.19 1.16 -27.29
C ARG A 221 7.00 0.26 -28.51
N GLU A 222 5.78 -0.21 -28.74
CA GLU A 222 5.49 -1.09 -29.87
C GLU A 222 5.51 -0.34 -31.21
N ALA A 223 5.01 0.89 -31.29
CA ALA A 223 5.11 1.74 -32.48
C ALA A 223 6.56 1.98 -32.89
N ARG A 224 7.45 2.27 -31.94
CA ARG A 224 8.89 2.44 -32.18
C ARG A 224 9.56 1.15 -32.67
N ARG A 225 9.20 0.00 -32.10
CA ARG A 225 9.71 -1.31 -32.56
C ARG A 225 9.35 -1.58 -34.02
N ARG A 226 8.19 -1.09 -34.48
CA ARG A 226 7.73 -1.18 -35.88
C ARG A 226 8.26 -0.05 -36.77
N GLY A 227 9.10 0.83 -36.24
CA GLY A 227 9.66 1.95 -36.98
C GLY A 227 8.68 3.08 -37.28
N ARG A 228 7.49 3.10 -36.65
CA ARG A 228 6.50 4.16 -36.82
C ARG A 228 6.88 5.40 -36.01
N LYS A 229 6.71 6.55 -36.58
CA LYS A 229 7.01 7.86 -35.97
C LYS A 229 5.72 8.43 -35.37
N ILE A 230 5.65 8.46 -34.05
CA ILE A 230 4.51 8.98 -33.31
C ILE A 230 4.32 10.47 -33.60
N GLY A 231 3.07 10.89 -33.77
CA GLY A 231 2.71 12.24 -34.17
C GLY A 231 2.95 12.57 -35.64
N LYS A 232 3.44 11.60 -36.44
CA LYS A 232 3.61 11.73 -37.91
C LYS A 232 2.92 10.61 -38.69
N ASP A 233 3.34 9.36 -38.39
CA ASP A 233 2.81 8.18 -39.08
C ASP A 233 1.70 7.50 -38.26
N LEU A 234 1.67 7.74 -36.97
CA LEU A 234 0.69 7.22 -36.03
C LEU A 234 0.47 8.24 -34.91
N ALA A 235 -0.76 8.64 -34.69
CA ALA A 235 -1.14 9.35 -33.48
C ALA A 235 -1.34 8.37 -32.33
N VAL A 236 -0.86 8.74 -31.15
CA VAL A 236 -1.12 8.00 -29.90
C VAL A 236 -1.62 8.99 -28.86
N THR A 237 -2.70 8.65 -28.18
CA THR A 237 -3.27 9.50 -27.12
C THR A 237 -3.55 8.69 -25.87
N GLY A 238 -3.57 9.35 -24.72
CA GLY A 238 -3.81 8.75 -23.41
C GLY A 238 -4.94 9.44 -22.65
N TYR A 239 -4.99 9.16 -21.34
CA TYR A 239 -5.90 9.75 -20.37
C TYR A 239 -5.18 9.76 -19.01
N ASP A 240 -5.38 10.71 -18.14
CA ASP A 240 -4.91 10.97 -16.77
C ASP A 240 -3.98 12.18 -16.67
N ASP A 241 -3.23 12.53 -17.70
CA ASP A 241 -2.13 13.52 -17.70
C ASP A 241 -1.09 13.22 -16.61
N SER A 242 -0.64 11.97 -16.61
CA SER A 242 0.36 11.47 -15.65
C SER A 242 1.67 12.27 -15.73
N ASP A 243 2.48 12.22 -14.66
CA ASP A 243 3.80 12.88 -14.60
C ASP A 243 4.70 12.57 -15.81
N GLN A 244 4.52 11.40 -16.44
CA GLN A 244 5.30 10.97 -17.59
C GLN A 244 4.79 11.53 -18.92
N ALA A 245 3.51 11.83 -19.03
CA ALA A 245 2.87 12.20 -20.30
C ALA A 245 3.56 13.38 -21.02
N ALA A 246 3.92 14.43 -20.28
CA ALA A 246 4.62 15.61 -20.80
C ALA A 246 6.07 15.31 -21.22
N ASN A 247 6.65 14.21 -20.77
CA ASN A 247 8.06 13.83 -20.93
C ASN A 247 8.27 12.66 -21.89
N MET A 248 7.18 12.08 -22.41
CA MET A 248 7.26 11.13 -23.51
C MET A 248 7.80 11.84 -24.78
N ASP A 249 8.34 11.07 -25.70
CA ASP A 249 8.90 11.60 -26.94
C ASP A 249 8.19 11.01 -28.17
N PRO A 250 7.36 11.82 -28.88
CA PRO A 250 6.95 13.19 -28.55
C PRO A 250 6.02 13.22 -27.31
N PRO A 251 5.85 14.40 -26.65
CA PRO A 251 4.96 14.54 -25.51
C PRO A 251 3.52 14.10 -25.83
N LEU A 252 2.92 13.34 -24.88
CA LEU A 252 1.63 12.68 -25.05
C LEU A 252 0.47 13.67 -24.95
N THR A 253 -0.40 13.68 -25.98
CA THR A 253 -1.73 14.28 -25.91
C THR A 253 -2.63 13.39 -25.06
N THR A 254 -3.27 13.96 -24.06
CA THR A 254 -4.00 13.23 -23.02
C THR A 254 -5.16 14.06 -22.47
N VAL A 255 -5.87 13.53 -21.48
CA VAL A 255 -6.92 14.24 -20.76
C VAL A 255 -6.49 14.37 -19.31
N PHE A 256 -6.46 15.59 -18.80
CA PHE A 256 -6.16 15.88 -17.40
C PHE A 256 -7.39 15.62 -16.53
N GLN A 257 -7.20 14.80 -15.52
CA GLN A 257 -8.06 14.72 -14.34
C GLN A 257 -7.44 15.58 -13.24
N ASP A 258 -8.26 16.15 -12.36
CA ASP A 258 -7.74 16.93 -11.21
C ASP A 258 -7.96 16.21 -9.89
N PRO A 259 -7.15 15.19 -9.56
CA PRO A 259 -7.30 14.44 -8.32
C PRO A 259 -7.07 15.32 -7.08
N CYS A 260 -6.21 16.34 -7.18
CA CYS A 260 -6.00 17.27 -6.08
C CYS A 260 -7.27 18.09 -5.78
N HIS A 261 -7.94 18.59 -6.82
CA HIS A 261 -9.23 19.28 -6.64
C HIS A 261 -10.32 18.33 -6.13
N MET A 262 -10.36 17.10 -6.64
CA MET A 262 -11.28 16.06 -6.14
C MET A 262 -11.07 15.79 -4.66
N GLY A 263 -9.81 15.70 -4.21
CA GLY A 263 -9.46 15.53 -2.80
C GLY A 263 -9.97 16.68 -1.92
N ARG A 264 -9.83 17.93 -2.39
CA ARG A 264 -10.40 19.10 -1.67
C ARG A 264 -11.92 19.02 -1.59
N LEU A 265 -12.59 18.70 -2.69
CA LEU A 265 -14.05 18.53 -2.71
C LEU A 265 -14.51 17.41 -1.78
N ALA A 266 -13.73 16.34 -1.64
CA ALA A 266 -14.06 15.23 -0.76
C ALA A 266 -14.11 15.65 0.71
N VAL A 267 -13.16 16.45 1.17
CA VAL A 267 -13.15 16.98 2.54
C VAL A 267 -14.35 17.93 2.77
N LEU A 268 -14.60 18.85 1.83
CA LEU A 268 -15.75 19.74 1.91
C LEU A 268 -17.07 18.95 1.92
N GLY A 269 -17.19 17.93 1.08
CA GLY A 269 -18.34 17.06 1.02
C GLY A 269 -18.60 16.30 2.31
N ALA A 270 -17.55 15.78 2.94
CA ALA A 270 -17.66 15.11 4.23
C ALA A 270 -18.21 16.06 5.32
N MET A 271 -17.73 17.29 5.35
CA MET A 271 -18.23 18.32 6.27
C MET A 271 -19.69 18.69 5.99
N GLU A 272 -20.08 18.78 4.70
CA GLU A 272 -21.48 19.02 4.31
C GLU A 272 -22.40 17.90 4.80
N LEU A 273 -22.02 16.65 4.59
CA LEU A 273 -22.80 15.47 5.04
C LEU A 273 -22.97 15.45 6.56
N CYS A 274 -21.93 15.79 7.32
CA CYS A 274 -22.01 15.88 8.78
C CYS A 274 -22.94 16.99 9.28
N GLN A 275 -23.18 18.01 8.46
CA GLN A 275 -24.20 19.04 8.72
C GLN A 275 -25.61 18.61 8.32
N LYS A 276 -25.84 17.31 8.06
CA LYS A 276 -27.12 16.70 7.65
C LYS A 276 -27.64 17.21 6.30
N LYS A 277 -26.75 17.60 5.39
CA LYS A 277 -27.13 17.84 4.00
C LYS A 277 -27.34 16.51 3.27
N GLU A 278 -28.25 16.50 2.32
CA GLU A 278 -28.47 15.31 1.48
C GLU A 278 -27.25 14.98 0.61
N GLY A 279 -27.06 13.71 0.35
CA GLY A 279 -26.05 13.25 -0.57
C GLY A 279 -26.29 13.78 -1.99
N LYS A 280 -25.22 14.02 -2.72
CA LYS A 280 -25.29 14.50 -4.12
C LYS A 280 -24.14 13.92 -4.93
N THR A 281 -24.32 13.80 -6.22
CA THR A 281 -23.23 13.48 -7.13
C THR A 281 -22.65 14.78 -7.70
N VAL A 282 -21.35 14.94 -7.61
CA VAL A 282 -20.59 16.05 -8.20
C VAL A 282 -19.68 15.49 -9.29
N VAL A 283 -19.82 16.02 -10.50
CA VAL A 283 -18.96 15.68 -11.63
C VAL A 283 -17.80 16.67 -11.66
N VAL A 284 -16.58 16.17 -11.56
CA VAL A 284 -15.35 16.96 -11.68
C VAL A 284 -14.96 17.02 -13.16
N PRO A 285 -14.87 18.20 -13.76
CA PRO A 285 -14.59 18.31 -15.18
C PRO A 285 -13.21 17.81 -15.53
N SER A 286 -13.12 17.03 -16.61
CA SER A 286 -11.86 16.64 -17.23
C SER A 286 -11.47 17.64 -18.32
N ARG A 287 -10.18 17.77 -18.61
CA ARG A 287 -9.67 18.77 -19.57
C ARG A 287 -8.71 18.15 -20.58
N LEU A 288 -8.98 18.32 -21.86
CA LEU A 288 -8.08 17.91 -22.94
C LEU A 288 -6.75 18.68 -22.88
N VAL A 289 -5.64 17.95 -22.95
CA VAL A 289 -4.28 18.48 -22.96
C VAL A 289 -3.61 18.10 -24.27
N LEU A 290 -3.53 19.07 -25.18
CA LEU A 290 -2.96 18.88 -26.51
C LEU A 290 -1.43 18.97 -26.44
N ARG A 291 -0.77 17.94 -26.99
CA ARG A 291 0.69 17.88 -27.18
C ARG A 291 0.99 17.33 -28.58
N GLN A 292 2.19 16.79 -28.80
CA GLN A 292 2.64 16.47 -30.15
C GLN A 292 2.29 15.05 -30.62
N SER A 293 1.90 14.15 -29.74
CA SER A 293 1.66 12.74 -30.09
C SER A 293 0.44 12.51 -31.00
N CYS A 294 -0.52 13.43 -31.01
CA CYS A 294 -1.64 13.39 -31.92
C CYS A 294 -1.35 14.01 -33.31
N GLY A 295 -0.16 14.61 -33.48
CA GLY A 295 0.22 15.33 -34.71
C GLY A 295 0.08 16.85 -34.61
N CYS A 296 -0.36 17.40 -33.48
CA CYS A 296 -0.35 18.84 -33.23
C CYS A 296 1.06 19.41 -33.27
N ARG A 297 1.20 20.62 -33.77
CA ARG A 297 2.49 21.34 -33.72
C ARG A 297 2.70 21.92 -32.34
N PRO A 298 3.94 21.93 -31.81
CA PRO A 298 4.21 22.58 -30.54
C PRO A 298 3.85 24.07 -30.67
N GLU A 299 3.14 24.60 -29.67
CA GLU A 299 3.02 26.06 -29.54
C GLU A 299 4.43 26.64 -29.33
N GLU A 300 4.76 27.72 -30.04
CA GLU A 300 6.12 28.33 -30.03
C GLU A 300 6.57 28.82 -28.63
N LYS A 301 5.71 28.76 -27.62
CA LYS A 301 5.95 29.33 -26.27
C LYS A 301 6.55 28.39 -25.24
N THR A 302 6.67 27.10 -25.51
CA THR A 302 7.28 26.16 -24.53
C THR A 302 8.53 25.53 -25.13
N SER A 303 9.69 25.97 -24.66
CA SER A 303 10.98 25.35 -25.01
C SER A 303 11.04 23.95 -24.37
N GLY A 304 10.57 22.93 -25.10
CA GLY A 304 10.51 21.54 -24.62
C GLY A 304 11.85 20.98 -24.12
N LYS A 305 12.98 21.57 -24.55
CA LYS A 305 14.31 21.18 -24.07
C LYS A 305 14.59 21.63 -22.62
N LEU A 306 14.06 22.79 -22.21
CA LEU A 306 14.26 23.29 -20.83
C LEU A 306 13.40 22.49 -19.84
N ASN A 307 12.21 22.09 -20.26
CA ASN A 307 11.30 21.26 -19.47
C ASN A 307 11.85 19.83 -19.26
N MET A 308 12.45 19.23 -20.30
CA MET A 308 13.03 17.89 -20.21
C MET A 308 14.23 17.86 -19.27
N ALA A 309 15.14 18.85 -19.35
CA ALA A 309 16.29 18.93 -18.44
C ALA A 309 15.84 19.14 -16.98
N ALA A 310 14.86 20.01 -16.75
CA ALA A 310 14.30 20.24 -15.42
C ALA A 310 13.56 19.00 -14.88
N PHE A 311 12.86 18.26 -15.72
CA PHE A 311 12.22 17.00 -15.37
C PHE A 311 13.28 15.95 -14.99
N LEU A 312 14.28 15.71 -15.85
CA LEU A 312 15.33 14.73 -15.58
C LEU A 312 16.09 15.04 -14.28
N LEU A 313 16.34 16.33 -14.00
CA LEU A 313 16.94 16.76 -12.74
C LEU A 313 16.02 16.42 -11.55
N ARG A 314 14.73 16.71 -11.64
CA ARG A 314 13.77 16.38 -10.59
C ARG A 314 13.65 14.87 -10.36
N GLU A 315 13.59 14.08 -11.43
CA GLU A 315 13.56 12.62 -11.31
C GLU A 315 14.87 12.05 -10.74
N GLN A 316 15.99 12.62 -11.12
CA GLN A 316 17.28 12.27 -10.52
C GLN A 316 17.33 12.65 -9.03
N GLU A 317 16.85 13.83 -8.65
CA GLU A 317 16.77 14.25 -7.24
C GLU A 317 15.84 13.33 -6.45
N LYS A 318 14.67 12.96 -7.00
CA LYS A 318 13.76 11.99 -6.39
C LYS A 318 14.44 10.63 -6.21
N ALA A 319 15.11 10.12 -7.24
CA ALA A 319 15.80 8.84 -7.20
C ALA A 319 16.94 8.84 -6.17
N VAL A 320 17.76 9.90 -6.11
CA VAL A 320 18.82 10.05 -5.11
C VAL A 320 18.25 10.13 -3.71
N LYS A 321 17.17 10.90 -3.51
CA LYS A 321 16.49 10.99 -2.23
C LYS A 321 15.93 9.64 -1.79
N TYR A 322 15.24 8.93 -2.67
CA TYR A 322 14.72 7.59 -2.40
C TYR A 322 15.84 6.60 -2.07
N GLN A 323 16.94 6.64 -2.82
CA GLN A 323 18.12 5.82 -2.53
C GLN A 323 18.71 6.14 -1.16
N GLN A 324 18.85 7.42 -0.80
CA GLN A 324 19.33 7.83 0.52
C GLN A 324 18.38 7.37 1.64
N GLU A 325 17.09 7.54 1.45
CA GLU A 325 16.07 7.11 2.42
C GLU A 325 16.03 5.58 2.56
N SER A 326 16.18 4.82 1.48
CA SER A 326 16.20 3.35 1.51
C SER A 326 17.36 2.76 2.32
N TRP A 327 18.45 3.51 2.52
CA TRP A 327 19.54 3.11 3.41
C TRP A 327 19.11 2.94 4.87
N PHE A 328 18.00 3.54 5.29
CA PHE A 328 17.48 3.36 6.63
C PHE A 328 16.90 1.96 6.87
N LEU A 329 16.43 1.25 5.84
CA LEU A 329 15.87 -0.10 5.98
C LEU A 329 16.87 -1.09 6.61
N PRO A 330 18.10 -1.29 6.04
CA PRO A 330 19.07 -2.17 6.68
C PRO A 330 19.56 -1.66 8.03
N LEU A 331 19.55 -0.35 8.29
CA LEU A 331 19.92 0.20 9.57
C LEU A 331 18.89 -0.11 10.66
N ILE A 332 17.58 -0.01 10.36
CA ILE A 332 16.52 -0.40 11.29
C ILE A 332 16.65 -1.88 11.62
N SER A 333 16.81 -2.74 10.61
CA SER A 333 16.97 -4.18 10.80
C SER A 333 18.17 -4.53 11.66
N ARG A 334 19.34 -3.96 11.35
CA ARG A 334 20.56 -4.15 12.12
C ARG A 334 20.38 -3.74 13.57
N ASP A 335 19.81 -2.56 13.80
CA ASP A 335 19.62 -2.03 15.15
C ASP A 335 18.64 -2.90 15.96
N MET A 336 17.60 -3.45 15.34
CA MET A 336 16.69 -4.42 15.98
C MET A 336 17.38 -5.77 16.24
N ILE A 337 18.13 -6.32 15.27
CA ILE A 337 18.84 -7.61 15.41
C ILE A 337 19.85 -7.56 16.56
N CYS A 338 20.59 -6.48 16.71
CA CYS A 338 21.57 -6.34 17.78
C CYS A 338 20.97 -6.35 19.20
N HIS A 339 19.65 -6.20 19.32
CA HIS A 339 18.95 -6.10 20.61
C HIS A 339 17.86 -7.17 20.78
N MET A 340 17.96 -8.31 20.06
CA MET A 340 16.97 -9.41 20.08
C MET A 340 16.76 -10.08 21.46
N GLU A 341 17.50 -9.67 22.47
CA GLU A 341 17.37 -10.18 23.84
C GLU A 341 16.47 -9.31 24.72
N ASP A 342 16.33 -8.04 24.38
CA ASP A 342 15.54 -7.05 25.11
C ASP A 342 14.32 -6.62 24.31
N GLU A 343 13.14 -7.07 24.72
CA GLU A 343 11.88 -6.78 24.07
C GLU A 343 11.58 -5.27 24.00
N GLN A 344 11.88 -4.54 25.06
CA GLN A 344 11.64 -3.11 25.13
C GLN A 344 12.57 -2.35 24.17
N GLU A 345 13.83 -2.76 24.10
CA GLU A 345 14.81 -2.13 23.24
C GLU A 345 14.54 -2.40 21.75
N ILE A 346 14.06 -3.60 21.37
CA ILE A 346 13.64 -3.89 20.00
C ILE A 346 12.59 -2.90 19.52
N TYR A 347 11.56 -2.66 20.31
CA TYR A 347 10.49 -1.71 19.92
C TYR A 347 11.02 -0.27 19.85
N ARG A 348 11.91 0.11 20.76
CA ARG A 348 12.57 1.41 20.70
C ARG A 348 13.39 1.57 19.42
N ARG A 349 14.15 0.53 19.04
CA ARG A 349 14.99 0.52 17.83
C ARG A 349 14.20 0.55 16.53
N ALA A 350 13.01 -0.01 16.52
CA ALA A 350 12.11 0.08 15.37
C ALA A 350 11.80 1.54 14.98
N LEU A 351 11.70 2.46 15.96
CA LEU A 351 11.30 3.85 15.73
C LEU A 351 12.46 4.86 15.74
N ILE A 352 13.65 4.50 16.21
CA ILE A 352 14.76 5.44 16.44
C ILE A 352 15.25 6.18 15.17
N LYS A 353 14.97 5.62 13.99
CA LYS A 353 15.36 6.23 12.70
C LYS A 353 14.24 7.05 12.05
N PHE A 354 13.10 7.23 12.71
CA PHE A 354 11.94 7.87 12.10
C PHE A 354 12.06 9.39 12.03
N ALA A 355 12.71 10.02 13.02
CA ALA A 355 12.93 11.47 12.98
C ALA A 355 13.79 11.92 11.77
N PRO A 356 14.92 11.27 11.42
CA PRO A 356 15.63 11.56 10.16
C PRO A 356 14.81 11.33 8.90
N LEU A 357 13.76 10.48 8.96
CA LEU A 357 12.81 10.27 7.88
C LEU A 357 11.66 11.28 7.88
N GLU A 358 11.78 12.33 8.72
CA GLU A 358 10.78 13.41 8.86
C GLU A 358 9.40 12.94 9.37
N ALA A 359 9.33 11.77 10.04
CA ALA A 359 8.16 11.39 10.78
C ALA A 359 8.02 12.30 12.01
N LYS A 360 6.88 12.99 12.13
CA LYS A 360 6.61 13.94 13.23
C LYS A 360 6.33 13.19 14.52
N LYS A 361 5.38 12.25 14.46
CA LYS A 361 4.97 11.38 15.56
C LYS A 361 4.76 9.97 15.02
N SER A 362 5.06 8.97 15.85
CA SER A 362 4.83 7.57 15.48
C SER A 362 4.50 6.74 16.70
N TRP A 363 3.64 5.74 16.51
CA TRP A 363 3.19 4.82 17.55
C TRP A 363 3.28 3.40 17.02
N LEU A 364 3.95 2.54 17.78
CA LEU A 364 4.09 1.11 17.49
C LEU A 364 3.15 0.32 18.41
N TYR A 365 2.10 -0.22 17.83
CA TYR A 365 1.17 -1.10 18.53
C TYR A 365 1.46 -2.54 18.18
N ILE A 366 1.42 -3.41 19.19
CA ILE A 366 1.63 -4.86 19.03
C ILE A 366 0.44 -5.63 19.57
N PHE A 367 0.18 -6.79 18.98
CA PHE A 367 -0.82 -7.73 19.50
C PHE A 367 -0.30 -8.46 20.73
N PRO A 368 -1.20 -8.94 21.62
CA PRO A 368 -0.82 -9.78 22.75
C PRO A 368 -0.09 -11.06 22.33
N GLN A 369 -0.48 -11.61 21.20
CA GLN A 369 0.15 -12.72 20.48
C GLN A 369 0.06 -12.49 18.99
N PRO A 370 1.04 -12.95 18.20
CA PRO A 370 0.94 -12.92 16.74
C PRO A 370 -0.31 -13.67 16.25
N VAL A 371 -0.96 -13.14 15.21
CA VAL A 371 -2.21 -13.69 14.66
C VAL A 371 -1.95 -14.19 13.25
N ILE A 372 -2.33 -15.44 12.97
CA ILE A 372 -2.27 -15.99 11.63
C ILE A 372 -3.50 -15.52 10.87
N HIS A 373 -3.29 -15.04 9.64
CA HIS A 373 -4.33 -14.63 8.71
C HIS A 373 -4.00 -15.19 7.33
N GLN A 374 -4.83 -16.12 6.85
CA GLN A 374 -4.75 -16.67 5.49
C GLN A 374 -5.76 -15.96 4.59
N GLN A 375 -5.51 -15.92 3.29
CA GLN A 375 -6.28 -15.12 2.34
C GLN A 375 -7.78 -15.49 2.31
N GLU A 376 -8.10 -16.77 2.54
CA GLU A 376 -9.48 -17.28 2.54
C GLU A 376 -10.17 -17.18 3.90
N ASP A 377 -9.44 -16.77 4.95
CA ASP A 377 -9.98 -16.70 6.30
C ASP A 377 -10.76 -15.39 6.52
N ASN A 378 -11.81 -15.48 7.31
CA ASN A 378 -12.48 -14.31 7.86
C ASN A 378 -11.55 -13.64 8.89
N TRP A 379 -10.77 -12.66 8.46
CA TRP A 379 -9.96 -11.87 9.35
C TRP A 379 -10.79 -11.08 10.35
N SER A 380 -10.37 -11.07 11.59
CA SER A 380 -10.89 -10.13 12.58
C SER A 380 -9.72 -9.51 13.36
N CYS A 381 -9.71 -8.18 13.43
CA CYS A 381 -8.75 -7.45 14.25
C CYS A 381 -8.82 -7.92 15.71
N PRO A 382 -7.69 -8.20 16.37
CA PRO A 382 -7.67 -8.52 17.80
C PRO A 382 -8.34 -7.45 18.65
N ASP A 383 -9.07 -7.85 19.69
CA ASP A 383 -9.79 -6.94 20.58
C ASP A 383 -8.86 -6.06 21.42
N VAL A 384 -7.59 -6.44 21.52
CA VAL A 384 -6.60 -5.78 22.36
C VAL A 384 -5.30 -5.59 21.61
N MET A 385 -4.75 -4.39 21.71
CA MET A 385 -3.39 -4.05 21.29
C MET A 385 -2.66 -3.34 22.42
N TYR A 386 -1.33 -3.43 22.42
CA TYR A 386 -0.47 -2.76 23.37
C TYR A 386 0.40 -1.70 22.69
N LEU A 387 0.44 -0.50 23.21
CA LEU A 387 1.43 0.50 22.77
C LEU A 387 2.82 0.06 23.28
N ALA A 388 3.66 -0.40 22.36
CA ALA A 388 4.99 -0.91 22.66
C ALA A 388 6.04 0.21 22.70
N ALA A 389 5.95 1.15 21.76
CA ALA A 389 6.83 2.31 21.70
C ALA A 389 6.14 3.49 21.02
N MET A 390 6.64 4.68 21.30
CA MET A 390 6.24 5.91 20.62
C MET A 390 7.44 6.79 20.31
N GLN A 391 7.32 7.62 19.27
CA GLN A 391 8.33 8.59 18.87
C GLN A 391 7.66 9.95 18.67
N GLU A 392 8.31 11.01 19.15
CA GLU A 392 7.96 12.40 18.87
C GLU A 392 9.26 13.21 18.67
N GLY A 393 9.44 13.74 17.46
CA GLY A 393 10.73 14.31 17.07
C GLY A 393 11.87 13.31 17.27
N ASN A 394 12.93 13.70 17.95
CA ASN A 394 14.07 12.83 18.24
C ASN A 394 13.89 11.94 19.49
N ASN A 395 12.79 12.12 20.22
CA ASN A 395 12.54 11.35 21.44
C ASN A 395 11.80 10.07 21.12
N VAL A 396 12.31 8.92 21.58
CA VAL A 396 11.69 7.60 21.45
C VAL A 396 11.55 6.97 22.81
N ILE A 397 10.32 6.65 23.18
CA ILE A 397 9.97 6.00 24.45
C ILE A 397 9.42 4.62 24.13
N SER A 398 9.87 3.60 24.86
CA SER A 398 9.30 2.25 24.83
C SER A 398 8.79 1.85 26.20
N PHE A 399 7.74 1.05 26.23
CA PHE A 399 7.05 0.67 27.46
C PHE A 399 7.38 -0.76 27.87
N PRO A 400 7.78 -0.98 29.16
CA PRO A 400 7.93 -2.33 29.70
C PRO A 400 6.63 -3.13 29.57
N ALA A 401 6.70 -4.43 29.39
CA ALA A 401 5.54 -5.29 29.14
C ALA A 401 4.38 -5.11 30.15
N LYS A 402 4.69 -4.85 31.43
CA LYS A 402 3.69 -4.65 32.48
C LYS A 402 3.06 -3.25 32.52
N GLU A 403 3.67 -2.29 31.85
CA GLU A 403 3.29 -0.87 31.88
C GLU A 403 2.76 -0.37 30.53
N ARG A 404 2.63 -1.27 29.54
CA ARG A 404 2.13 -0.91 28.20
C ARG A 404 0.70 -0.42 28.26
N PRO A 405 0.43 0.76 27.72
CA PRO A 405 -0.94 1.21 27.52
C PRO A 405 -1.72 0.21 26.66
N VAL A 406 -2.96 -0.07 27.07
CA VAL A 406 -3.83 -1.06 26.44
C VAL A 406 -4.87 -0.35 25.61
N ILE A 407 -4.99 -0.76 24.34
CA ILE A 407 -6.06 -0.31 23.44
C ILE A 407 -7.00 -1.48 23.19
N ARG A 408 -8.31 -1.24 23.33
CA ARG A 408 -9.35 -2.24 23.12
C ARG A 408 -10.26 -1.85 21.96
N LYS A 409 -10.66 -2.81 21.14
CA LYS A 409 -11.55 -2.61 19.99
C LYS A 409 -12.98 -2.25 20.42
N HIS A 410 -13.47 -2.81 21.52
CA HIS A 410 -14.82 -2.57 22.04
C HIS A 410 -14.74 -2.01 23.46
N GLY A 411 -15.20 -0.78 23.60
CA GLY A 411 -15.24 -0.08 24.87
C GLY A 411 -15.06 1.41 24.64
N ARG A 412 -15.38 2.24 25.61
CA ARG A 412 -15.09 3.68 25.53
C ARG A 412 -13.57 3.85 25.42
N PHE A 413 -13.11 3.86 24.18
CA PHE A 413 -11.73 4.20 23.89
C PHE A 413 -11.47 5.64 24.31
N GLN A 414 -10.88 5.84 25.45
CA GLN A 414 -10.29 7.14 25.78
C GLN A 414 -9.00 7.40 24.98
N GLU A 415 -8.47 6.35 24.29
CA GLU A 415 -7.21 6.42 23.58
C GLU A 415 -7.33 5.63 22.26
N SER A 416 -7.57 6.30 21.15
CA SER A 416 -7.66 5.68 19.81
C SER A 416 -6.29 5.22 19.31
N ILE A 417 -6.26 4.47 18.18
CA ILE A 417 -5.03 4.21 17.40
C ILE A 417 -4.29 5.52 17.07
N THR A 418 -5.02 6.63 16.96
CA THR A 418 -4.50 7.99 16.89
C THR A 418 -4.59 8.72 18.21
N GLY A 419 -4.89 8.04 19.32
CA GLY A 419 -5.39 8.49 20.63
C GLY A 419 -4.55 9.44 21.45
N TRP A 420 -3.67 10.14 20.82
CA TRP A 420 -3.05 11.30 21.42
C TRP A 420 -3.87 12.53 21.02
N GLN A 421 -4.60 13.07 21.96
CA GLN A 421 -5.23 14.38 21.80
C GLN A 421 -4.19 15.32 21.23
N VAL A 422 -4.44 15.79 20.01
CA VAL A 422 -3.74 16.93 19.47
C VAL A 422 -4.20 18.13 20.30
N LYS A 423 -3.50 18.36 21.41
CA LYS A 423 -3.81 19.48 22.34
C LYS A 423 -3.54 20.85 21.73
N ASP A 424 -2.94 20.90 20.54
CA ASP A 424 -2.42 22.14 19.96
C ASP A 424 -3.35 22.79 18.92
N GLY A 425 -4.56 22.24 18.69
CA GLY A 425 -5.53 22.82 17.73
C GLY A 425 -5.04 22.84 16.27
N LYS A 426 -3.96 22.13 15.95
CA LYS A 426 -3.45 22.01 14.58
C LYS A 426 -3.94 20.71 13.94
N ALA A 427 -4.38 20.81 12.69
CA ALA A 427 -4.70 19.65 11.88
C ALA A 427 -3.54 18.64 11.85
N SER A 428 -3.85 17.36 11.99
CA SER A 428 -2.87 16.26 11.88
C SER A 428 -3.30 15.28 10.80
N ALA A 429 -2.33 14.62 10.20
CA ALA A 429 -2.56 13.58 9.21
C ALA A 429 -1.73 12.35 9.56
N SER A 430 -2.39 11.31 10.04
CA SER A 430 -1.77 10.04 10.44
C SER A 430 -2.01 8.97 9.40
N CYS A 431 -0.98 8.16 9.10
CA CYS A 431 -1.04 7.00 8.23
C CYS A 431 -0.93 5.72 9.05
N VAL A 432 -1.75 4.73 8.74
CA VAL A 432 -1.81 3.43 9.42
C VAL A 432 -1.21 2.36 8.51
N PHE A 433 -0.26 1.57 9.03
CA PHE A 433 0.40 0.47 8.33
C PHE A 433 0.33 -0.82 9.14
N CYS A 434 0.02 -1.94 8.50
CA CYS A 434 0.05 -3.25 9.14
C CYS A 434 1.48 -3.78 9.28
N LEU A 435 1.76 -4.48 10.38
CA LEU A 435 3.04 -5.11 10.65
C LEU A 435 2.88 -6.61 10.55
N PHE A 436 3.37 -7.21 9.47
CA PHE A 436 3.23 -8.65 9.21
C PHE A 436 4.48 -9.24 8.57
N SER A 437 4.56 -10.57 8.59
CA SER A 437 5.55 -11.35 7.85
C SER A 437 4.95 -12.70 7.46
N GLY A 438 4.82 -12.96 6.17
CA GLY A 438 4.04 -14.08 5.65
C GLY A 438 2.59 -13.98 6.10
N GLU A 439 2.00 -15.06 6.52
CA GLU A 439 0.62 -15.14 7.03
C GLU A 439 0.44 -14.57 8.44
N THR A 440 1.48 -14.06 9.08
CA THR A 440 1.42 -13.68 10.50
C THR A 440 1.44 -12.18 10.68
N GLN A 441 0.42 -11.66 11.34
CA GLN A 441 0.28 -10.27 11.75
C GLN A 441 0.81 -10.07 13.19
N TYR A 442 1.53 -8.99 13.43
CA TYR A 442 2.15 -8.66 14.71
C TYR A 442 1.57 -7.42 15.38
N GLY A 443 1.00 -6.51 14.61
CA GLY A 443 0.49 -5.25 15.11
C GLY A 443 0.33 -4.18 14.03
N VAL A 444 0.39 -2.92 14.45
CA VAL A 444 0.13 -1.74 13.61
C VAL A 444 1.14 -0.64 13.91
N LEU A 445 1.63 -0.02 12.87
CA LEU A 445 2.41 1.22 12.92
C LEU A 445 1.51 2.38 12.51
N VAL A 446 1.37 3.39 13.37
CA VAL A 446 0.72 4.65 13.04
C VAL A 446 1.77 5.75 13.02
N THR A 447 1.79 6.59 11.99
CA THR A 447 2.81 7.61 11.87
C THR A 447 2.31 8.84 11.11
N GLU A 448 2.75 10.02 11.54
CA GLU A 448 2.50 11.30 10.86
C GLU A 448 3.66 11.58 9.90
N ILE A 449 3.41 11.36 8.61
CA ILE A 449 4.40 11.49 7.53
C ILE A 449 3.85 12.30 6.36
N ASP A 450 4.74 12.76 5.51
CA ASP A 450 4.36 13.30 4.20
C ASP A 450 3.90 12.17 3.27
N PRO A 451 2.80 12.35 2.49
CA PRO A 451 2.33 11.36 1.53
C PRO A 451 3.41 10.86 0.54
N ALA A 452 4.37 11.71 0.19
CA ALA A 452 5.49 11.32 -0.67
C ALA A 452 6.37 10.21 -0.08
N LYS A 453 6.27 9.93 1.22
CA LYS A 453 7.06 8.91 1.93
C LYS A 453 6.32 7.60 2.18
N ILE A 454 5.07 7.50 1.77
CA ILE A 454 4.22 6.32 2.02
C ILE A 454 4.87 5.05 1.48
N SER A 455 5.42 5.09 0.25
CA SER A 455 6.12 3.95 -0.36
C SER A 455 7.28 3.43 0.51
N LEU A 456 8.06 4.33 1.08
CA LEU A 456 9.15 3.98 1.98
C LEU A 456 8.61 3.37 3.29
N PHE A 457 7.52 3.91 3.83
CA PHE A 457 6.94 3.40 5.07
C PHE A 457 6.21 2.07 4.91
N TYR A 458 5.72 1.73 3.71
CA TYR A 458 5.31 0.35 3.41
C TYR A 458 6.48 -0.63 3.53
N LEU A 459 7.64 -0.29 2.95
CA LEU A 459 8.85 -1.12 3.07
C LEU A 459 9.33 -1.22 4.52
N ILE A 460 9.30 -0.11 5.27
CA ILE A 460 9.67 -0.07 6.69
C ILE A 460 8.72 -0.95 7.51
N SER A 461 7.42 -0.86 7.30
CA SER A 461 6.44 -1.67 8.04
C SER A 461 6.61 -3.17 7.79
N ARG A 462 6.85 -3.59 6.52
CA ARG A 462 7.22 -4.97 6.18
C ARG A 462 8.52 -5.40 6.87
N GLN A 463 9.52 -4.52 6.86
CA GLN A 463 10.81 -4.81 7.48
C GLN A 463 10.70 -4.97 9.01
N ILE A 464 9.94 -4.12 9.67
CA ILE A 464 9.64 -4.24 11.11
C ILE A 464 8.88 -5.56 11.35
N GLY A 465 7.88 -5.90 10.54
CA GLY A 465 7.15 -7.16 10.62
C GLY A 465 8.08 -8.38 10.54
N ASN A 466 9.02 -8.39 9.58
CA ASN A 466 10.02 -9.44 9.44
C ASN A 466 10.93 -9.55 10.67
N MET A 467 11.32 -8.42 11.26
CA MET A 467 12.13 -8.41 12.49
C MET A 467 11.35 -8.90 13.70
N LEU A 468 10.06 -8.59 13.80
CA LEU A 468 9.18 -9.11 14.86
C LEU A 468 9.00 -10.63 14.74
N ARG A 469 8.86 -11.16 13.51
CA ARG A 469 8.86 -12.61 13.28
C ARG A 469 10.14 -13.27 13.78
N LEU A 470 11.29 -12.70 13.43
CA LEU A 470 12.58 -13.22 13.87
C LEU A 470 12.70 -13.17 15.39
N TYR A 471 12.25 -12.09 16.02
CA TYR A 471 12.23 -11.96 17.48
C TYR A 471 11.38 -13.04 18.16
N GLU A 472 10.12 -13.24 17.70
CA GLU A 472 9.25 -14.26 18.28
C GLU A 472 9.79 -15.68 18.06
N SER A 473 10.38 -15.97 16.89
CA SER A 473 11.06 -17.24 16.62
C SER A 473 12.21 -17.48 17.61
N ASN A 474 13.07 -16.49 17.80
CA ASN A 474 14.18 -16.57 18.77
C ASN A 474 13.68 -16.75 20.21
N LYS A 475 12.60 -16.09 20.59
CA LYS A 475 11.96 -16.21 21.90
C LYS A 475 11.45 -17.64 22.16
N VAL A 476 10.80 -18.24 21.16
CA VAL A 476 10.35 -19.65 21.22
C VAL A 476 11.55 -20.59 21.34
N GLN A 477 12.57 -20.41 20.50
CA GLN A 477 13.77 -21.23 20.51
C GLN A 477 14.49 -21.20 21.87
N ARG A 478 14.65 -20.01 22.47
CA ARG A 478 15.25 -19.86 23.82
C ARG A 478 14.43 -20.54 24.90
N ARG A 479 13.09 -20.46 24.82
CA ARG A 479 12.21 -21.17 25.76
C ARG A 479 12.35 -22.68 25.64
N MET A 480 12.47 -23.22 24.41
CA MET A 480 12.69 -24.64 24.17
C MET A 480 14.05 -25.09 24.67
N GLN A 481 15.11 -24.30 24.42
CA GLN A 481 16.45 -24.60 24.89
C GLN A 481 16.51 -24.68 26.42
N LYS A 482 15.93 -23.69 27.13
CA LYS A 482 15.86 -23.73 28.61
C LYS A 482 15.11 -24.96 29.12
N LYS A 483 14.00 -25.34 28.48
CA LYS A 483 13.27 -26.57 28.85
C LYS A 483 14.13 -27.81 28.64
N LEU A 484 14.87 -27.86 27.50
CA LEU A 484 15.78 -28.98 27.23
C LEU A 484 16.90 -29.08 28.25
N GLU A 485 17.50 -27.96 28.63
CA GLU A 485 18.54 -27.92 29.65
C GLU A 485 18.04 -28.46 31.00
N VAL A 486 16.83 -28.09 31.44
CA VAL A 486 16.20 -28.62 32.67
C VAL A 486 15.96 -30.13 32.54
N LEU A 487 15.41 -30.61 31.42
CA LEU A 487 15.17 -32.04 31.18
C LEU A 487 16.49 -32.85 31.18
N VAL A 488 17.52 -32.32 30.54
CA VAL A 488 18.86 -32.96 30.55
C VAL A 488 19.41 -33.05 31.96
N GLN A 489 19.24 -32.02 32.79
CA GLN A 489 19.67 -32.06 34.18
C GLN A 489 18.88 -33.09 35.00
N GLU A 490 17.56 -33.15 34.86
CA GLU A 490 16.72 -34.16 35.52
C GLU A 490 17.10 -35.60 35.10
N ILE A 491 17.41 -35.83 33.83
CA ILE A 491 17.87 -37.12 33.34
C ILE A 491 19.23 -37.49 33.95
N ARG A 492 20.15 -36.53 34.08
CA ARG A 492 21.45 -36.76 34.72
C ARG A 492 21.29 -37.17 36.19
N GLU A 493 20.46 -36.43 36.94
CA GLU A 493 20.18 -36.72 38.34
C GLU A 493 19.55 -38.12 38.51
N LYS A 494 18.54 -38.46 37.68
CA LYS A 494 17.92 -39.79 37.68
C LYS A 494 18.91 -40.89 37.32
N ASN A 495 19.79 -40.66 36.34
CA ASN A 495 20.84 -41.62 35.99
C ASN A 495 21.88 -41.81 37.10
N GLU A 496 22.24 -40.75 37.81
CA GLU A 496 23.13 -40.86 38.98
C GLU A 496 22.51 -41.71 40.09
N VAL A 497 21.22 -41.49 40.39
CA VAL A 497 20.46 -42.30 41.33
C VAL A 497 20.36 -43.75 40.87
N LEU A 498 20.03 -44.02 39.62
CA LEU A 498 19.97 -45.36 39.05
C LEU A 498 21.33 -46.06 39.07
N ASN A 499 22.41 -45.35 38.76
CA ASN A 499 23.76 -45.87 38.83
C ASN A 499 24.14 -46.19 40.28
N PHE A 500 23.76 -45.35 41.26
CA PHE A 500 23.98 -45.60 42.67
C PHE A 500 23.23 -46.87 43.14
N ILE A 501 21.94 -46.97 42.80
CA ILE A 501 21.11 -48.15 43.16
C ILE A 501 21.65 -49.42 42.49
N SER A 502 22.04 -49.33 41.20
CA SER A 502 22.62 -50.47 40.45
C SER A 502 24.00 -50.89 40.94
N ALA A 503 24.75 -50.00 41.56
CA ALA A 503 26.12 -50.24 42.03
C ALA A 503 26.19 -50.54 43.53
N SER A 504 25.12 -50.40 44.32
CA SER A 504 25.04 -50.65 45.76
C SER A 504 24.20 -51.89 46.06
N ASP A 505 24.45 -52.51 47.19
CA ASP A 505 23.65 -53.57 47.78
C ASP A 505 22.52 -52.96 48.59
N PRO A 506 21.25 -53.33 48.35
CA PRO A 506 20.09 -52.63 48.95
C PRO A 506 19.95 -52.89 50.45
N LEU A 507 20.58 -53.93 51.01
CA LEU A 507 20.51 -54.25 52.46
C LEU A 507 21.61 -53.60 53.24
N THR A 508 22.81 -53.45 52.67
CA THR A 508 24.00 -52.95 53.42
C THR A 508 24.43 -51.58 53.01
N GLY A 509 23.91 -51.04 51.89
CA GLY A 509 24.35 -49.76 51.33
C GLY A 509 25.78 -49.75 50.77
N CYS A 510 26.50 -50.89 50.85
CA CYS A 510 27.85 -51.00 50.30
C CYS A 510 27.86 -51.26 48.81
N LEU A 511 28.99 -51.00 48.12
CA LEU A 511 29.14 -51.34 46.73
C LEU A 511 28.93 -52.84 46.49
N ASN A 512 28.04 -53.20 45.59
CA ASN A 512 27.88 -54.56 45.11
C ASN A 512 29.06 -54.97 44.19
N ARG A 513 29.10 -56.22 43.73
CA ARG A 513 30.17 -56.72 42.87
C ARG A 513 30.41 -55.88 41.63
N ARG A 514 29.33 -55.37 40.99
CA ARG A 514 29.37 -54.48 39.82
C ARG A 514 29.97 -53.12 40.17
N GLY A 515 29.48 -52.46 41.17
CA GLY A 515 29.96 -51.15 41.61
C GLY A 515 31.44 -51.18 42.05
N PHE A 516 31.86 -52.28 42.69
CA PHE A 516 33.26 -52.49 43.05
C PHE A 516 34.16 -52.65 41.82
N MET A 517 33.72 -53.38 40.80
CA MET A 517 34.48 -53.59 39.55
C MET A 517 34.58 -52.29 38.73
N GLU A 518 33.50 -51.53 38.62
CA GLU A 518 33.49 -50.24 37.93
C GLU A 518 34.42 -49.23 38.59
N LYS A 519 34.39 -49.14 39.90
CA LYS A 519 35.31 -48.27 40.68
C LYS A 519 36.77 -48.71 40.53
N LYS A 520 37.03 -50.00 40.45
CA LYS A 520 38.38 -50.56 40.23
C LYS A 520 38.91 -50.24 38.82
N ILE A 521 38.05 -50.31 37.81
CA ILE A 521 38.39 -49.95 36.41
C ILE A 521 38.66 -48.43 36.34
N PHE A 522 37.83 -47.60 36.98
CA PHE A 522 38.00 -46.14 37.01
C PHE A 522 39.31 -45.73 37.70
N MET A 523 39.64 -46.36 38.85
CA MET A 523 40.91 -46.15 39.55
C MET A 523 42.11 -46.57 38.71
N ARG A 524 42.01 -47.67 37.94
CA ARG A 524 43.06 -48.12 36.99
C ARG A 524 43.25 -47.11 35.85
N LYS A 525 42.17 -46.61 35.25
CA LYS A 525 42.24 -45.56 34.21
C LYS A 525 42.88 -44.29 34.72
N LYS A 526 42.54 -43.85 35.95
CA LYS A 526 43.13 -42.66 36.58
C LYS A 526 44.62 -42.82 36.94
N ARG A 527 45.06 -44.10 37.17
CA ARG A 527 46.47 -44.41 37.44
C ARG A 527 47.31 -44.52 36.13
N ASN A 528 46.68 -44.89 35.01
CA ASN A 528 47.33 -45.02 33.73
C ASN A 528 47.16 -43.79 32.81
N GLY A 529 46.36 -42.81 33.19
CA GLY A 529 46.03 -41.61 32.41
C GLY A 529 46.65 -40.33 32.97
N GLY A 530 47.70 -40.42 33.71
CA GLY A 530 48.51 -39.26 34.07
C GLY A 530 49.51 -38.99 32.96
N VAL A 531 49.06 -38.25 31.92
CA VAL A 531 49.76 -37.46 30.93
C VAL A 531 48.89 -37.44 29.66
N LEU A 532 48.08 -36.45 29.51
CA LEU A 532 47.87 -35.66 28.30
C LEU A 532 47.24 -34.35 28.70
#